data_0c9336aff4fa7f2b61599c6956a9685f
#
_entry.id   0c9336aff4fa7f2b61599c6956a9685f
#
_cell.length_a   1.000
_cell.length_b   1.000
_cell.length_c   1.000
_cell.angle_alpha   90.00
_cell.angle_beta   90.00
_cell.angle_gamma   90.00
#
_symmetry.space_group_name_H-M   'P 1'
#
loop_
_entity.id
_entity.type
_entity.pdbx_description
1 polymer ?
#
loop_
_entity_poly.entity_id
_entity_poly.type
_entity_poly.pdbx_seq_one_letter_code
_entity_poly.pdbx_strand_id
1 'polypeptide(L)'
;MTAFHNKSVLVLGGSRGIGAAIVRRFVADGASVVFSYSGSPEAAERLAAETGSTAVQADSADRDAVISLVRDSGPLDVLVVNAGIALFGDALEQDSDAVDRLFRINIHAPYHASVEA
;
A
#
# COMPACT_ATOMS: atom_id res chain seq x y z
N MET A 1 -21.41 10.62 3.12
CA MET A 1 -21.40 10.12 1.73
C MET A 1 -20.95 8.67 1.72
N THR A 2 -21.67 7.80 1.03
CA THR A 2 -21.39 6.38 1.00
C THR A 2 -21.15 5.87 -0.42
N ALA A 3 -20.42 6.68 -1.22
CA ALA A 3 -20.14 6.36 -2.63
C ALA A 3 -19.50 4.98 -2.81
N PHE A 4 -18.68 4.54 -1.83
CA PHE A 4 -18.02 3.25 -1.88
C PHE A 4 -18.56 2.27 -0.82
N HIS A 5 -19.83 2.42 -0.48
CA HIS A 5 -20.47 1.57 0.52
C HIS A 5 -20.32 0.09 0.16
N ASN A 6 -19.80 -0.71 1.10
CA ASN A 6 -19.53 -2.13 0.93
C ASN A 6 -18.53 -2.48 -0.18
N LYS A 7 -17.80 -1.50 -0.72
CA LYS A 7 -16.73 -1.77 -1.67
C LYS A 7 -15.48 -2.22 -0.95
N SER A 8 -14.74 -3.14 -1.57
CA SER A 8 -13.50 -3.68 -1.03
C SER A 8 -12.32 -2.94 -1.66
N VAL A 9 -11.50 -2.31 -0.81
CA VAL A 9 -10.39 -1.46 -1.24
C VAL A 9 -9.10 -1.94 -0.59
N LEU A 10 -8.05 -2.08 -1.40
CA LEU A 10 -6.70 -2.33 -0.90
C LEU A 10 -5.81 -1.15 -1.26
N VAL A 11 -5.10 -0.61 -0.27
CA VAL A 11 -4.15 0.48 -0.45
C VAL A 11 -2.76 -0.01 -0.12
N LEU A 12 -1.88 -0.07 -1.09
CA LEU A 12 -0.47 -0.39 -0.86
C LEU A 12 0.25 0.88 -0.41
N GLY A 13 0.79 0.88 0.82
CA GLY A 13 1.46 2.06 1.38
C GLY A 13 0.49 3.04 1.99
N GLY A 14 -0.34 2.60 2.95
CA GLY A 14 -1.43 3.39 3.52
C GLY A 14 -1.19 3.99 4.90
N SER A 15 -0.01 3.78 5.54
CA SER A 15 0.12 4.09 6.97
C SER A 15 0.30 5.57 7.29
N ARG A 16 0.69 6.40 6.34
CA ARG A 16 0.93 7.84 6.58
C ARG A 16 0.89 8.63 5.29
N GLY A 17 0.90 9.96 5.42
CA GLY A 17 0.93 10.88 4.28
C GLY A 17 -0.27 10.71 3.36
N ILE A 18 0.00 10.67 2.06
CA ILE A 18 -1.03 10.55 1.03
C ILE A 18 -1.81 9.25 1.19
N GLY A 19 -1.11 8.14 1.45
CA GLY A 19 -1.75 6.85 1.63
C GLY A 19 -2.74 6.84 2.79
N ALA A 20 -2.36 7.45 3.93
CA ALA A 20 -3.25 7.54 5.08
C ALA A 20 -4.49 8.38 4.76
N ALA A 21 -4.32 9.47 4.03
CA ALA A 21 -5.44 10.31 3.60
C ALA A 21 -6.40 9.52 2.69
N ILE A 22 -5.85 8.69 1.80
CA ILE A 22 -6.63 7.83 0.92
C ILE A 22 -7.45 6.82 1.75
N VAL A 23 -6.80 6.18 2.72
CA VAL A 23 -7.49 5.22 3.61
C VAL A 23 -8.65 5.90 4.34
N ARG A 24 -8.40 7.07 4.93
CA ARG A 24 -9.44 7.81 5.65
C ARG A 24 -10.62 8.14 4.75
N ARG A 25 -10.34 8.55 3.53
CA ARG A 25 -11.40 8.96 2.60
C ARG A 25 -12.25 7.76 2.17
N PHE A 26 -11.65 6.63 1.82
CA PHE A 26 -12.42 5.46 1.44
C PHE A 26 -13.27 4.93 2.61
N VAL A 27 -12.71 4.92 3.81
CA VAL A 27 -13.47 4.50 4.99
C VAL A 27 -14.66 5.45 5.23
N ALA A 28 -14.43 6.76 5.10
CA ALA A 28 -15.51 7.75 5.26
C ALA A 28 -16.62 7.56 4.21
N ASP A 29 -16.27 7.07 3.03
CA ASP A 29 -17.23 6.79 1.96
C ASP A 29 -17.85 5.39 2.05
N GLY A 30 -17.62 4.67 3.14
CA GLY A 30 -18.28 3.41 3.43
C GLY A 30 -17.56 2.15 2.98
N ALA A 31 -16.35 2.26 2.46
CA ALA A 31 -15.58 1.12 1.98
C ALA A 31 -15.00 0.29 3.12
N SER A 32 -14.79 -0.99 2.84
CA SER A 32 -13.97 -1.88 3.66
C SER A 32 -12.54 -1.78 3.14
N VAL A 33 -11.61 -1.30 3.97
CA VAL A 33 -10.26 -0.97 3.54
C VAL A 33 -9.23 -1.83 4.24
N VAL A 34 -8.35 -2.43 3.45
CA VAL A 34 -7.11 -3.04 3.91
C VAL A 34 -5.96 -2.19 3.37
N PHE A 35 -4.97 -1.90 4.19
CA PHE A 35 -3.80 -1.19 3.71
C PHE A 35 -2.51 -1.84 4.19
N SER A 36 -1.46 -1.73 3.39
CA SER A 36 -0.15 -2.27 3.75
C SER A 36 0.77 -1.19 4.31
N TYR A 37 1.72 -1.63 5.13
CA TYR A 37 2.82 -0.80 5.61
C TYR A 37 4.07 -1.67 5.72
N SER A 38 5.25 -1.07 5.59
CA SER A 38 6.52 -1.80 5.74
C SER A 38 7.22 -1.47 7.05
N GLY A 39 7.18 -0.23 7.47
CA GLY A 39 7.76 0.23 8.75
C GLY A 39 6.71 0.97 9.56
N SER A 40 7.12 1.47 10.74
CA SER A 40 6.26 2.27 11.63
C SER A 40 4.94 1.58 11.97
N PRO A 41 4.99 0.41 12.64
CA PRO A 41 3.77 -0.31 12.98
C PRO A 41 2.83 0.51 13.87
N GLU A 42 3.36 1.40 14.70
CA GLU A 42 2.56 2.26 15.58
C GLU A 42 1.63 3.18 14.79
N ALA A 43 2.15 3.78 13.71
CA ALA A 43 1.34 4.65 12.86
C ALA A 43 0.24 3.85 12.14
N ALA A 44 0.57 2.66 11.68
CA ALA A 44 -0.39 1.78 11.00
C ALA A 44 -1.49 1.33 11.96
N GLU A 45 -1.13 0.90 13.16
CA GLU A 45 -2.09 0.47 14.17
C GLU A 45 -3.01 1.61 14.61
N ARG A 46 -2.45 2.81 14.76
CA ARG A 46 -3.23 3.99 15.11
C ARG A 46 -4.26 4.33 14.04
N LEU A 47 -3.84 4.30 12.78
CA LEU A 47 -4.75 4.57 11.67
C LEU A 47 -5.85 3.50 11.58
N ALA A 48 -5.50 2.23 11.74
CA ALA A 48 -6.48 1.15 11.72
C ALA A 48 -7.51 1.32 12.84
N ALA A 49 -7.06 1.64 14.05
CA ALA A 49 -7.95 1.88 15.19
C ALA A 49 -8.85 3.10 14.97
N GLU A 50 -8.30 4.17 14.40
CA GLU A 50 -9.03 5.41 14.14
C GLU A 50 -10.15 5.20 13.10
N THR A 51 -9.89 4.39 12.07
CA THR A 51 -10.76 4.27 10.89
C THR A 51 -11.58 2.98 10.84
N GLY A 52 -11.19 1.97 11.61
CA GLY A 52 -11.79 0.65 11.49
C GLY A 52 -11.26 -0.15 10.29
N SER A 53 -10.21 0.33 9.63
CA SER A 53 -9.56 -0.40 8.55
C SER A 53 -8.60 -1.47 9.10
N THR A 54 -8.07 -2.30 8.22
CA THR A 54 -7.15 -3.38 8.57
C THR A 54 -5.75 -3.06 8.05
N ALA A 55 -4.78 -3.05 8.95
CA ALA A 55 -3.37 -2.85 8.61
C ALA A 55 -2.67 -4.19 8.45
N VAL A 56 -1.91 -4.36 7.38
CA VAL A 56 -1.13 -5.58 7.13
C VAL A 56 0.30 -5.19 6.82
N GLN A 57 1.26 -5.79 7.54
CA GLN A 57 2.66 -5.56 7.25
C GLN A 57 3.07 -6.32 6.00
N ALA A 58 3.52 -5.60 4.99
CA ALA A 58 4.00 -6.19 3.75
C ALA A 58 4.94 -5.20 3.07
N ASP A 59 6.18 -5.62 2.86
CA ASP A 59 7.17 -4.80 2.15
C ASP A 59 6.86 -4.86 0.65
N SER A 60 6.59 -3.70 0.06
CA SER A 60 6.29 -3.62 -1.38
C SER A 60 7.47 -4.01 -2.27
N ALA A 61 8.69 -4.08 -1.73
CA ALA A 61 9.84 -4.62 -2.46
C ALA A 61 9.82 -6.14 -2.55
N ASP A 62 9.01 -6.81 -1.74
CA ASP A 62 8.90 -8.27 -1.72
C ASP A 62 7.73 -8.69 -2.62
N ARG A 63 8.05 -9.25 -3.78
CA ARG A 63 7.06 -9.66 -4.77
C ARG A 63 6.04 -10.64 -4.19
N ASP A 64 6.51 -11.65 -3.46
CA ASP A 64 5.63 -12.68 -2.93
C ASP A 64 4.70 -12.12 -1.86
N ALA A 65 5.19 -11.18 -1.05
CA ALA A 65 4.35 -10.50 -0.05
C ALA A 65 3.25 -9.68 -0.72
N VAL A 66 3.57 -8.98 -1.80
CA VAL A 66 2.57 -8.18 -2.55
C VAL A 66 1.51 -9.10 -3.16
N ILE A 67 1.93 -10.17 -3.82
CA ILE A 67 1.00 -11.12 -4.44
C ILE A 67 0.09 -11.76 -3.40
N SER A 68 0.67 -12.21 -2.29
CA SER A 68 -0.09 -12.84 -1.20
C SER A 68 -1.11 -11.87 -0.60
N LEU A 69 -0.70 -10.61 -0.41
CA LEU A 69 -1.60 -9.60 0.15
C LEU A 69 -2.81 -9.36 -0.75
N VAL A 70 -2.58 -9.20 -2.06
CA VAL A 70 -3.67 -9.00 -3.01
C VAL A 70 -4.59 -10.20 -3.03
N ARG A 71 -4.01 -11.41 -3.07
CA ARG A 71 -4.78 -12.65 -3.09
C ARG A 71 -5.61 -12.82 -1.82
N ASP A 72 -5.01 -12.57 -0.66
CA ASP A 72 -5.65 -12.75 0.64
C ASP A 72 -6.71 -11.69 0.92
N SER A 73 -6.63 -10.55 0.24
CA SER A 73 -7.64 -9.50 0.35
C SER A 73 -8.96 -9.88 -0.32
N GLY A 74 -8.96 -10.96 -1.10
CA GLY A 74 -10.15 -11.41 -1.82
C GLY A 74 -10.47 -10.54 -3.02
N PRO A 75 -11.68 -10.66 -3.58
CA PRO A 75 -12.07 -9.81 -4.70
C PRO A 75 -12.01 -8.34 -4.32
N LEU A 76 -11.35 -7.55 -5.15
CA LEU A 76 -11.18 -6.11 -4.91
C LEU A 76 -12.03 -5.31 -5.89
N ASP A 77 -12.68 -4.27 -5.37
CA ASP A 77 -13.32 -3.26 -6.21
C ASP A 77 -12.34 -2.16 -6.61
N VAL A 78 -11.39 -1.84 -5.71
CA VAL A 78 -10.41 -0.78 -5.94
C VAL A 78 -9.05 -1.23 -5.41
N LEU A 79 -8.02 -1.06 -6.23
CA LEU A 79 -6.62 -1.22 -5.83
C LEU A 79 -5.92 0.12 -5.99
N VAL A 80 -5.35 0.62 -4.89
CA VAL A 80 -4.55 1.86 -4.90
C VAL A 80 -3.10 1.49 -4.64
N VAL A 81 -2.22 1.82 -5.57
CA VAL A 81 -0.78 1.58 -5.40
C VAL A 81 -0.12 2.92 -5.12
N ASN A 82 0.08 3.20 -3.82
CA ASN A 82 0.68 4.44 -3.37
C ASN A 82 2.12 4.24 -2.84
N ALA A 83 2.52 3.01 -2.53
CA ALA A 83 3.85 2.74 -2.03
C ALA A 83 4.90 3.18 -3.06
N GLY A 84 5.88 3.95 -2.61
CA GLY A 84 6.94 4.43 -3.46
C GLY A 84 8.07 5.00 -2.63
N ILE A 85 9.27 4.99 -3.19
CA ILE A 85 10.45 5.60 -2.57
C ILE A 85 11.18 6.43 -3.62
N ALA A 86 12.05 7.33 -3.14
CA ALA A 86 12.90 8.14 -3.99
C ALA A 86 14.34 8.06 -3.47
N LEU A 87 15.28 8.17 -4.38
CA LEU A 87 16.69 8.27 -4.06
C LEU A 87 17.21 9.60 -4.59
N PHE A 88 17.96 10.30 -3.74
CA PHE A 88 18.49 11.62 -4.06
C PHE A 88 20.01 11.57 -4.08
N GLY A 89 20.64 12.41 -4.91
CA GLY A 89 22.08 12.50 -5.03
C GLY A 89 22.58 12.14 -6.43
N ASP A 90 23.91 12.05 -6.54
CA ASP A 90 24.55 11.74 -7.81
C ASP A 90 24.28 10.28 -8.21
N ALA A 91 23.84 10.08 -9.45
CA ALA A 91 23.54 8.76 -9.97
C ALA A 91 24.74 7.80 -9.91
N LEU A 92 25.95 8.32 -10.07
CA LEU A 92 27.16 7.50 -10.03
C LEU A 92 27.55 7.06 -8.62
N GLU A 93 26.97 7.68 -7.60
CA GLU A 93 27.27 7.39 -6.20
C GLU A 93 26.17 6.57 -5.49
N GLN A 94 25.12 6.19 -6.22
CA GLN A 94 24.03 5.44 -5.63
C GLN A 94 24.44 3.99 -5.37
N ASP A 95 23.96 3.45 -4.26
CA ASP A 95 24.13 2.04 -3.95
C ASP A 95 23.23 1.20 -4.88
N SER A 96 23.83 0.18 -5.51
CA SER A 96 23.11 -0.67 -6.46
C SER A 96 21.93 -1.39 -5.83
N ASP A 97 22.06 -1.84 -4.60
CA ASP A 97 20.96 -2.53 -3.90
C ASP A 97 19.81 -1.55 -3.63
N ALA A 98 20.12 -0.29 -3.32
CA ALA A 98 19.10 0.73 -3.12
C ALA A 98 18.34 1.03 -4.42
N VAL A 99 19.05 1.07 -5.55
CA VAL A 99 18.43 1.27 -6.86
C VAL A 99 17.53 0.10 -7.21
N ASP A 100 17.99 -1.12 -6.98
CA ASP A 100 17.19 -2.32 -7.23
C ASP A 100 15.90 -2.32 -6.38
N ARG A 101 16.03 -1.92 -5.12
CA ARG A 101 14.87 -1.81 -4.22
C ARG A 101 13.87 -0.75 -4.73
N LEU A 102 14.38 0.36 -5.23
CA LEU A 102 13.52 1.41 -5.80
C LEU A 102 12.70 0.85 -6.97
N PHE A 103 13.33 0.10 -7.87
CA PHE A 103 12.60 -0.51 -8.98
C PHE A 103 11.59 -1.55 -8.50
N ARG A 104 11.92 -2.34 -7.49
CA ARG A 104 10.98 -3.33 -6.95
C ARG A 104 9.73 -2.66 -6.38
N ILE A 105 9.89 -1.55 -5.67
CA ILE A 105 8.76 -0.85 -5.06
C ILE A 105 8.00 -0.02 -6.10
N ASN A 106 8.69 0.77 -6.91
CA ASN A 106 8.05 1.77 -7.75
C ASN A 106 7.55 1.22 -9.09
N ILE A 107 8.12 0.12 -9.55
CA ILE A 107 7.82 -0.43 -10.88
C ILE A 107 7.26 -1.84 -10.79
N HIS A 108 7.97 -2.76 -10.13
CA HIS A 108 7.56 -4.16 -10.08
C HIS A 108 6.31 -4.38 -9.24
N ALA A 109 6.21 -3.72 -8.07
CA ALA A 109 5.05 -3.91 -7.20
C ALA A 109 3.74 -3.48 -7.85
N PRO A 110 3.64 -2.31 -8.50
CA PRO A 110 2.43 -1.95 -9.24
C PRO A 110 2.03 -2.98 -10.30
N TYR A 111 3.02 -3.50 -11.01
CA TYR A 111 2.76 -4.53 -12.02
C TYR A 111 2.20 -5.80 -11.39
N HIS A 112 2.89 -6.36 -10.39
CA HIS A 112 2.48 -7.61 -9.76
C HIS A 112 1.14 -7.49 -9.05
N ALA A 113 0.91 -6.38 -8.35
CA ALA A 113 -0.35 -6.14 -7.67
C ALA A 113 -1.52 -6.05 -8.65
N SER A 114 -1.31 -5.34 -9.77
CA SER A 114 -2.36 -5.14 -10.77
C SER A 114 -2.70 -6.44 -11.49
N VAL A 115 -1.71 -7.27 -11.77
CA VAL A 115 -1.95 -8.57 -12.43
C VAL A 115 -2.70 -9.52 -11.51
N GLU A 116 -2.36 -9.52 -10.20
CA GLU A 116 -2.98 -10.42 -9.24
C GLU A 116 -4.39 -9.96 -8.86
N ALA A 117 -4.67 -8.68 -8.94
CA ALA A 117 -5.97 -8.11 -8.58
C ALA A 117 -7.12 -8.45 -9.59
#